data_49a4be9bcfa006589517a84de489d37e
#
_entry.id   49a4be9bcfa006589517a84de489d37e
#
_cell.length_a   1.000
_cell.length_b   1.000
_cell.length_c   1.000
_cell.angle_alpha   90.00
_cell.angle_beta   90.00
_cell.angle_gamma   90.00
#
_symmetry.space_group_name_H-M   'P 1'
#
loop_
_entity.id
_entity.type
_entity.pdbx_description
1 polymer ?
#
loop_
_entity_poly.entity_id
_entity_poly.type
_entity_poly.pdbx_seq_one_letter_code
_entity_poly.pdbx_strand_id
1 'polypeptide(L)'
;MDVLGEDWFSDEFAEGLEGILCNILSIIPKLEASQMFYCNLSMKHFYADGFLNEVIEQHPFGWEQDCTVLRYLDRNRPLEAGMDSGNMLSMVFGQRSGRVMRVLKELYTLPPNSVRELADKFLYYFKPHKRKILKLYYDRSMNNYKGLGADMATQIKKNIETDAEGRRTGWQVQLMSLGQGNIGSNLEYRFFMDLLSGNLERTLFTLLIDQHNCPNLKSEMEVTETKVATRPDSSSVIVKQKTGDKLPAHRLPKESTNLTDALKYFILRKEIIRTWRMGRNVSGAASV
;
A
#
# COMPACT_ATOMS: atom_id res chain seq x y z
N MET A 1 -2.87 27.66 33.47
CA MET A 1 -2.66 26.57 32.47
C MET A 1 -2.59 25.27 33.25
N ASP A 2 -3.73 24.82 33.73
CA ASP A 2 -3.86 23.51 34.39
C ASP A 2 -4.40 22.55 33.36
N VAL A 3 -3.52 22.00 32.53
CA VAL A 3 -3.95 21.21 31.39
C VAL A 3 -4.05 19.72 31.71
N LEU A 4 -3.30 19.27 32.72
CA LEU A 4 -3.36 17.87 33.20
C LEU A 4 -3.07 17.88 34.71
N GLY A 5 -3.95 17.29 35.53
CA GLY A 5 -3.76 17.18 36.97
C GLY A 5 -2.66 16.16 37.33
N GLU A 6 -2.15 16.27 38.59
CA GLU A 6 -1.17 15.30 39.11
C GLU A 6 -1.68 13.86 39.04
N ASP A 7 -2.99 13.67 39.24
CA ASP A 7 -3.66 12.36 39.20
C ASP A 7 -3.51 11.70 37.81
N TRP A 8 -3.59 12.50 36.72
CA TRP A 8 -3.42 11.96 35.37
C TRP A 8 -2.02 11.35 35.16
N PHE A 9 -0.97 12.05 35.61
CA PHE A 9 0.39 11.52 35.52
C PHE A 9 0.56 10.26 36.36
N SER A 10 -0.06 10.23 37.54
CA SER A 10 -0.01 9.06 38.43
C SER A 10 -0.68 7.84 37.80
N ASP A 11 -1.80 8.02 37.13
CA ASP A 11 -2.50 6.95 36.41
C ASP A 11 -1.66 6.41 35.23
N GLU A 12 -1.06 7.31 34.44
CA GLU A 12 -0.20 6.90 33.33
C GLU A 12 1.07 6.17 33.80
N PHE A 13 1.67 6.58 34.92
CA PHE A 13 2.76 5.85 35.54
C PHE A 13 2.32 4.48 36.10
N ALA A 14 1.08 4.34 36.54
CA ALA A 14 0.52 3.07 37.01
C ALA A 14 0.29 2.08 35.86
N GLU A 15 0.03 2.55 34.63
CA GLU A 15 -0.02 1.72 33.42
C GLU A 15 1.35 1.19 32.97
N GLY A 16 2.42 1.64 33.60
CA GLY A 16 3.79 1.19 33.33
C GLY A 16 4.43 1.87 32.13
N LEU A 17 5.48 1.23 31.60
CA LEU A 17 6.30 1.81 30.54
C LEU A 17 5.52 2.13 29.27
N GLU A 18 4.51 1.32 28.91
CA GLU A 18 3.67 1.54 27.74
C GLU A 18 2.82 2.81 27.87
N GLY A 19 2.21 3.06 29.02
CA GLY A 19 1.48 4.30 29.31
C GLY A 19 2.38 5.53 29.14
N ILE A 20 3.56 5.50 29.74
CA ILE A 20 4.54 6.59 29.63
C ILE A 20 4.94 6.82 28.15
N LEU A 21 5.27 5.78 27.40
CA LEU A 21 5.70 5.91 26.01
C LEU A 21 4.57 6.43 25.12
N CYS A 22 3.36 5.88 25.25
CA CYS A 22 2.25 6.25 24.38
C CYS A 22 1.67 7.62 24.72
N ASN A 23 1.36 7.86 25.99
CA ASN A 23 0.52 8.98 26.40
C ASN A 23 1.33 10.22 26.82
N ILE A 24 2.49 10.03 27.45
CA ILE A 24 3.34 11.15 27.87
C ILE A 24 4.34 11.55 26.79
N LEU A 25 5.05 10.58 26.22
CA LEU A 25 6.10 10.86 25.23
C LEU A 25 5.63 10.78 23.78
N SER A 26 4.37 10.40 23.54
CA SER A 26 3.81 10.17 22.19
C SER A 26 4.65 9.18 21.37
N ILE A 27 5.31 8.26 22.01
CA ILE A 27 6.09 7.19 21.39
C ILE A 27 5.20 5.95 21.33
N ILE A 28 4.87 5.51 20.13
CA ILE A 28 4.17 4.24 19.95
C ILE A 28 5.15 3.11 20.27
N PRO A 29 4.87 2.24 21.27
CA PRO A 29 5.72 1.09 21.55
C PRO A 29 5.84 0.23 20.30
N LYS A 30 7.04 -0.21 19.98
CA LYS A 30 7.20 -1.20 18.92
C LYS A 30 6.60 -2.50 19.40
N LEU A 31 5.54 -2.93 18.75
CA LEU A 31 4.98 -4.26 18.95
C LEU A 31 6.08 -5.32 18.70
N GLU A 32 6.02 -6.43 19.44
CA GLU A 32 6.94 -7.54 19.18
C GLU A 32 6.80 -8.00 17.71
N ALA A 33 7.93 -8.25 17.06
CA ALA A 33 7.93 -8.66 15.65
C ALA A 33 7.05 -9.89 15.38
N SER A 34 6.85 -10.75 16.39
CA SER A 34 5.97 -11.92 16.32
C SER A 34 4.47 -11.56 16.20
N GLN A 35 4.07 -10.36 16.62
CA GLN A 35 2.70 -9.86 16.56
C GLN A 35 2.42 -9.09 15.27
N MET A 36 3.47 -8.69 14.54
CA MET A 36 3.35 -7.89 13.34
C MET A 36 3.05 -8.74 12.11
N PHE A 37 2.14 -8.27 11.26
CA PHE A 37 1.85 -8.93 9.98
C PHE A 37 3.06 -8.87 9.03
N TYR A 38 3.80 -7.77 9.06
CA TYR A 38 5.03 -7.58 8.29
C TYR A 38 6.26 -7.77 9.18
N CYS A 39 6.35 -8.94 9.83
CA CYS A 39 7.31 -9.23 10.91
C CYS A 39 8.80 -9.02 10.56
N ASN A 40 9.18 -9.10 9.27
CA ASN A 40 10.54 -8.86 8.78
C ASN A 40 10.75 -7.46 8.20
N LEU A 41 9.75 -6.56 8.38
CA LEU A 41 9.88 -5.16 7.94
C LEU A 41 11.00 -4.47 8.74
N SER A 42 11.83 -3.70 8.04
CA SER A 42 12.92 -2.93 8.66
C SER A 42 13.27 -1.73 7.79
N MET A 43 14.09 -0.83 8.30
CA MET A 43 14.49 0.39 7.59
C MET A 43 15.15 0.13 6.22
N LYS A 44 15.76 -1.05 6.00
CA LYS A 44 16.34 -1.41 4.70
C LYS A 44 15.33 -1.50 3.55
N HIS A 45 14.02 -1.60 3.86
CA HIS A 45 12.95 -1.66 2.87
C HIS A 45 12.43 -0.27 2.47
N PHE A 46 12.96 0.77 3.13
CA PHE A 46 12.57 2.15 2.85
C PHE A 46 13.76 2.93 2.29
N TYR A 47 13.48 3.86 1.37
CA TYR A 47 14.48 4.80 0.87
C TYR A 47 13.98 6.23 1.03
N ALA A 48 14.93 7.16 1.24
CA ALA A 48 14.66 8.56 1.52
C ALA A 48 15.02 9.51 0.35
N ASP A 49 15.78 9.01 -0.61
CA ASP A 49 16.29 9.80 -1.76
C ASP A 49 15.37 9.76 -2.99
N GLY A 50 14.04 9.62 -2.74
CA GLY A 50 13.02 9.48 -3.79
C GLY A 50 12.76 10.75 -4.60
N PHE A 51 13.22 11.92 -4.13
CA PHE A 51 13.00 13.21 -4.78
C PHE A 51 14.19 13.66 -5.63
N LEU A 52 13.87 14.33 -6.73
CA LEU A 52 14.78 15.15 -7.52
C LEU A 52 14.70 16.59 -6.99
N ASN A 53 15.56 16.94 -6.03
CA ASN A 53 15.55 18.28 -5.39
C ASN A 53 15.78 19.38 -6.42
N GLU A 54 16.61 19.14 -7.43
CA GLU A 54 16.86 20.06 -8.53
C GLU A 54 15.59 20.40 -9.34
N VAL A 55 14.60 19.50 -9.38
CA VAL A 55 13.29 19.80 -10.02
C VAL A 55 12.45 20.66 -9.07
N ILE A 56 12.43 20.34 -7.78
CA ILE A 56 11.65 21.11 -6.78
C ILE A 56 12.14 22.56 -6.70
N GLU A 57 13.46 22.76 -6.70
CA GLU A 57 14.09 24.08 -6.60
C GLU A 57 13.82 24.98 -7.83
N GLN A 58 13.51 24.41 -9.00
CA GLN A 58 13.16 25.14 -10.22
C GLN A 58 11.72 25.66 -10.22
N HIS A 59 10.89 25.22 -9.28
CA HIS A 59 9.48 25.62 -9.22
C HIS A 59 9.25 26.71 -8.16
N PRO A 60 8.25 27.60 -8.35
CA PRO A 60 7.93 28.64 -7.39
C PRO A 60 7.39 28.05 -6.07
N PHE A 61 7.54 28.82 -5.00
CA PHE A 61 6.94 28.46 -3.71
C PHE A 61 5.43 28.24 -3.86
N GLY A 62 4.92 27.14 -3.27
CA GLY A 62 3.52 26.77 -3.37
C GLY A 62 3.18 25.94 -4.62
N TRP A 63 4.16 25.57 -5.45
CA TRP A 63 3.91 24.65 -6.55
C TRP A 63 3.44 23.30 -6.01
N GLU A 64 2.33 22.81 -6.54
CA GLU A 64 1.82 21.51 -6.22
C GLU A 64 2.58 20.44 -7.01
N GLN A 65 3.30 19.56 -6.30
CA GLN A 65 4.20 18.59 -6.89
C GLN A 65 3.50 17.59 -7.82
N ASP A 66 4.16 17.24 -8.89
CA ASP A 66 3.75 16.18 -9.81
C ASP A 66 4.82 15.07 -9.94
N CYS A 67 4.60 14.08 -10.79
CA CYS A 67 5.48 12.93 -10.91
C CYS A 67 6.88 13.23 -11.48
N THR A 68 7.19 14.46 -11.87
CA THR A 68 8.53 14.85 -12.33
C THR A 68 9.55 14.86 -11.21
N VAL A 69 9.10 15.04 -9.97
CA VAL A 69 9.96 14.99 -8.78
C VAL A 69 10.42 13.59 -8.39
N LEU A 70 9.79 12.54 -8.94
CA LEU A 70 10.10 11.15 -8.57
C LEU A 70 11.38 10.67 -9.25
N ARG A 71 12.49 10.57 -8.50
CA ARG A 71 13.81 10.14 -8.98
C ARG A 71 13.80 8.81 -9.73
N TYR A 72 13.05 7.83 -9.22
CA TYR A 72 13.08 6.46 -9.74
C TYR A 72 11.92 6.11 -10.67
N LEU A 73 11.12 7.11 -11.07
CA LEU A 73 10.06 6.93 -12.05
C LEU A 73 10.60 7.05 -13.48
N ASP A 74 10.54 5.97 -14.24
CA ASP A 74 10.74 6.03 -15.69
C ASP A 74 9.42 6.40 -16.38
N ARG A 75 9.31 7.67 -16.77
CA ARG A 75 8.10 8.22 -17.42
C ARG A 75 7.84 7.68 -18.82
N ASN A 76 8.81 6.98 -19.43
CA ASN A 76 8.68 6.40 -20.77
C ASN A 76 8.15 4.94 -20.71
N ARG A 77 8.00 4.37 -19.53
CA ARG A 77 7.47 3.02 -19.33
C ARG A 77 6.04 3.06 -18.80
N PRO A 78 5.23 1.99 -19.00
CA PRO A 78 3.94 1.88 -18.35
C PRO A 78 4.05 2.04 -16.83
N LEU A 79 3.09 2.75 -16.25
CA LEU A 79 2.93 2.83 -14.80
C LEU A 79 2.15 1.61 -14.31
N GLU A 80 2.48 1.12 -13.14
CA GLU A 80 1.79 0.00 -12.51
C GLU A 80 1.24 0.45 -11.15
N ALA A 81 0.04 0.01 -10.81
CA ALA A 81 -0.58 0.33 -9.53
C ALA A 81 -1.36 -0.84 -8.95
N GLY A 82 -1.38 -0.92 -7.61
CA GLY A 82 -2.38 -1.69 -6.88
C GLY A 82 -3.47 -0.77 -6.35
N MET A 83 -4.69 -1.25 -6.26
CA MET A 83 -5.84 -0.50 -5.73
C MET A 83 -6.66 -1.36 -4.77
N ASP A 84 -7.06 -0.76 -3.67
CA ASP A 84 -8.07 -1.27 -2.75
C ASP A 84 -9.24 -0.30 -2.65
N SER A 85 -10.45 -0.87 -2.48
CA SER A 85 -11.71 -0.14 -2.42
C SER A 85 -12.42 -0.32 -1.07
N GLY A 86 -11.65 -0.45 -0.01
CA GLY A 86 -12.18 -0.56 1.35
C GLY A 86 -12.84 0.72 1.86
N ASN A 87 -12.74 0.98 3.15
CA ASN A 87 -13.28 2.19 3.79
C ASN A 87 -12.61 3.49 3.30
N MET A 88 -11.44 3.36 2.74
CA MET A 88 -10.68 4.39 2.06
C MET A 88 -10.33 3.87 0.66
N LEU A 89 -10.59 4.65 -0.39
CA LEU A 89 -10.11 4.30 -1.72
C LEU A 89 -8.61 4.58 -1.78
N SER A 90 -7.80 3.60 -2.07
CA SER A 90 -6.35 3.72 -2.04
C SER A 90 -5.68 3.14 -3.28
N MET A 91 -4.63 3.79 -3.75
CA MET A 91 -3.76 3.32 -4.83
C MET A 91 -2.29 3.44 -4.43
N VAL A 92 -1.53 2.42 -4.74
CA VAL A 92 -0.07 2.36 -4.56
C VAL A 92 0.58 2.18 -5.92
N PHE A 93 1.49 3.08 -6.29
CA PHE A 93 2.13 3.12 -7.60
C PHE A 93 3.58 2.69 -7.52
N GLY A 94 4.03 1.96 -8.52
CA GLY A 94 5.42 1.54 -8.58
C GLY A 94 5.88 1.11 -9.95
N GLN A 95 7.18 0.83 -10.03
CA GLN A 95 7.82 0.25 -11.21
C GLN A 95 8.93 -0.70 -10.81
N ARG A 96 9.13 -1.73 -11.61
CA ARG A 96 10.26 -2.64 -11.44
C ARG A 96 11.41 -2.22 -12.36
N SER A 97 12.61 -2.08 -11.80
CA SER A 97 13.84 -1.87 -12.54
C SER A 97 14.83 -2.99 -12.18
N GLY A 98 15.12 -3.86 -13.13
CA GLY A 98 15.94 -5.05 -12.88
C GLY A 98 15.35 -5.95 -11.79
N ARG A 99 16.08 -6.08 -10.70
CA ARG A 99 15.68 -6.86 -9.51
C ARG A 99 15.12 -6.00 -8.37
N VAL A 100 14.83 -4.75 -8.61
CA VAL A 100 14.26 -3.86 -7.59
C VAL A 100 12.86 -3.46 -8.00
N MET A 101 11.90 -3.76 -7.15
CA MET A 101 10.53 -3.25 -7.22
C MET A 101 10.43 -2.04 -6.31
N ARG A 102 10.19 -0.85 -6.86
CA ARG A 102 10.02 0.37 -6.09
C ARG A 102 8.57 0.79 -6.03
N VAL A 103 8.11 1.04 -4.82
CA VAL A 103 6.87 1.78 -4.56
C VAL A 103 7.23 3.25 -4.50
N LEU A 104 6.64 4.04 -5.38
CA LEU A 104 7.06 5.40 -5.70
C LEU A 104 6.11 6.46 -5.16
N LYS A 105 4.82 6.13 -5.04
CA LYS A 105 3.77 7.06 -4.63
C LYS A 105 2.55 6.31 -4.10
N GLU A 106 1.89 6.87 -3.11
CA GLU A 106 0.54 6.52 -2.69
C GLU A 106 -0.43 7.66 -3.03
N LEU A 107 -1.66 7.30 -3.40
CA LEU A 107 -2.79 8.22 -3.51
C LEU A 107 -4.00 7.58 -2.83
N TYR A 108 -4.81 8.40 -2.17
CA TYR A 108 -6.03 7.94 -1.54
C TYR A 108 -7.09 9.04 -1.46
N THR A 109 -8.32 8.63 -1.22
CA THR A 109 -9.44 9.52 -0.90
C THR A 109 -10.20 8.98 0.30
N LEU A 110 -10.64 9.89 1.18
CA LEU A 110 -11.40 9.56 2.37
C LEU A 110 -12.89 9.65 2.10
N PRO A 111 -13.74 8.88 2.82
CA PRO A 111 -15.20 9.04 2.74
C PRO A 111 -15.62 10.48 3.10
N PRO A 112 -16.62 11.04 2.42
CA PRO A 112 -17.51 10.43 1.40
C PRO A 112 -17.00 10.51 -0.06
N ASN A 113 -15.72 10.66 -0.25
CA ASN A 113 -15.12 10.93 -1.55
C ASN A 113 -15.35 9.81 -2.58
N SER A 114 -15.41 10.21 -3.82
CA SER A 114 -15.75 9.34 -4.93
C SER A 114 -14.53 8.76 -5.65
N VAL A 115 -14.78 7.70 -6.41
CA VAL A 115 -13.82 7.15 -7.40
C VAL A 115 -13.32 8.22 -8.37
N ARG A 116 -14.15 9.22 -8.67
CA ARG A 116 -13.80 10.35 -9.54
C ARG A 116 -12.68 11.19 -8.93
N GLU A 117 -12.77 11.53 -7.65
CA GLU A 117 -11.74 12.33 -6.99
C GLU A 117 -10.38 11.62 -6.94
N LEU A 118 -10.38 10.31 -6.71
CA LEU A 118 -9.13 9.53 -6.78
C LEU A 118 -8.53 9.56 -8.19
N ALA A 119 -9.38 9.46 -9.22
CA ALA A 119 -8.96 9.57 -10.61
C ALA A 119 -8.40 10.97 -10.93
N ASP A 120 -9.02 12.03 -10.42
CA ASP A 120 -8.55 13.41 -10.64
C ASP A 120 -7.20 13.66 -9.97
N LYS A 121 -6.98 13.17 -8.73
CA LYS A 121 -5.66 13.18 -8.08
C LYS A 121 -4.60 12.46 -8.92
N PHE A 122 -4.96 11.29 -9.47
CA PHE A 122 -4.08 10.55 -10.35
C PHE A 122 -3.74 11.34 -11.63
N LEU A 123 -4.76 11.87 -12.31
CA LEU A 123 -4.61 12.61 -13.56
C LEU A 123 -3.76 13.87 -13.36
N TYR A 124 -3.96 14.55 -12.24
CA TYR A 124 -3.15 15.71 -11.87
C TYR A 124 -1.69 15.32 -11.64
N TYR A 125 -1.43 14.39 -10.71
CA TYR A 125 -0.07 14.04 -10.31
C TYR A 125 0.73 13.41 -11.44
N PHE A 126 0.15 12.53 -12.24
CA PHE A 126 0.80 11.86 -13.36
C PHE A 126 0.60 12.55 -14.72
N LYS A 127 0.13 13.81 -14.73
CA LYS A 127 -0.01 14.59 -15.97
C LYS A 127 1.25 14.60 -16.83
N PRO A 128 2.48 14.80 -16.30
CA PRO A 128 3.71 14.81 -17.10
C PRO A 128 4.23 13.42 -17.50
N HIS A 129 3.59 12.33 -17.06
CA HIS A 129 4.02 10.98 -17.44
C HIS A 129 3.85 10.76 -18.95
N LYS A 130 4.88 10.29 -19.64
CA LYS A 130 4.89 10.24 -21.11
C LYS A 130 4.17 9.01 -21.65
N ARG A 131 4.42 7.83 -21.08
CA ARG A 131 3.78 6.58 -21.50
C ARG A 131 2.45 6.41 -20.77
N LYS A 132 1.37 6.94 -21.33
CA LYS A 132 0.02 6.96 -20.74
C LYS A 132 -0.67 5.59 -20.71
N ILE A 133 0.01 4.57 -20.16
CA ILE A 133 -0.52 3.24 -19.90
C ILE A 133 -0.44 2.99 -18.40
N LEU A 134 -1.58 2.68 -17.78
CA LEU A 134 -1.67 2.23 -16.38
C LEU A 134 -2.10 0.77 -16.35
N LYS A 135 -1.24 -0.09 -15.77
CA LYS A 135 -1.59 -1.47 -15.42
C LYS A 135 -2.13 -1.48 -14.00
N LEU A 136 -3.42 -1.69 -13.85
CA LEU A 136 -4.12 -1.63 -12.56
C LEU A 136 -4.41 -3.03 -12.04
N TYR A 137 -3.84 -3.35 -10.87
CA TYR A 137 -4.08 -4.55 -10.09
C TYR A 137 -4.97 -4.19 -8.91
N TYR A 138 -6.03 -4.96 -8.63
CA TYR A 138 -7.04 -4.55 -7.67
C TYR A 138 -7.76 -5.75 -7.06
N ASP A 139 -8.53 -5.53 -5.99
CA ASP A 139 -9.37 -6.57 -5.43
C ASP A 139 -10.40 -7.05 -6.44
N ARG A 140 -10.46 -8.36 -6.62
CA ARG A 140 -11.44 -9.02 -7.49
C ARG A 140 -12.89 -8.64 -7.15
N SER A 141 -13.21 -8.37 -5.89
CA SER A 141 -14.55 -7.93 -5.47
C SER A 141 -15.01 -6.68 -6.21
N MET A 142 -14.08 -5.82 -6.65
CA MET A 142 -14.38 -4.63 -7.44
C MET A 142 -15.04 -4.92 -8.79
N ASN A 143 -14.91 -6.15 -9.33
CA ASN A 143 -15.60 -6.57 -10.55
C ASN A 143 -17.07 -6.92 -10.30
N ASN A 144 -17.48 -7.17 -9.05
CA ASN A 144 -18.82 -7.60 -8.67
C ASN A 144 -19.65 -6.49 -8.04
N TYR A 145 -19.00 -5.44 -7.53
CA TYR A 145 -19.67 -4.31 -6.89
C TYR A 145 -20.25 -3.37 -7.94
N LYS A 146 -21.53 -3.54 -8.24
CA LYS A 146 -22.28 -2.70 -9.19
C LYS A 146 -22.93 -1.53 -8.43
N GLY A 147 -22.19 -0.43 -8.23
CA GLY A 147 -22.79 0.85 -7.93
C GLY A 147 -23.25 1.51 -9.25
N LEU A 148 -24.38 2.16 -9.29
CA LEU A 148 -24.84 2.99 -10.44
C LEU A 148 -24.59 2.37 -11.85
N GLY A 149 -24.74 1.06 -12.00
CA GLY A 149 -24.76 0.39 -13.31
C GLY A 149 -23.43 -0.15 -13.85
N ALA A 150 -22.27 0.24 -13.31
CA ALA A 150 -20.98 -0.33 -13.67
C ALA A 150 -20.23 -0.83 -12.42
N ASP A 151 -19.38 -1.85 -12.57
CA ASP A 151 -18.50 -2.26 -11.49
C ASP A 151 -17.42 -1.20 -11.21
N MET A 152 -16.86 -1.22 -9.99
CA MET A 152 -15.92 -0.19 -9.52
C MET A 152 -14.62 -0.18 -10.35
N ALA A 153 -14.15 -1.33 -10.82
CA ALA A 153 -12.96 -1.41 -11.66
C ALA A 153 -13.19 -0.72 -13.01
N THR A 154 -14.38 -0.87 -13.59
CA THR A 154 -14.77 -0.17 -14.80
C THR A 154 -14.96 1.33 -14.56
N GLN A 155 -15.49 1.72 -13.41
CA GLN A 155 -15.64 3.13 -13.06
C GLN A 155 -14.30 3.86 -12.94
N ILE A 156 -13.32 3.30 -12.21
CA ILE A 156 -12.00 3.92 -12.08
C ILE A 156 -11.30 3.99 -13.44
N LYS A 157 -11.38 2.92 -14.25
CA LYS A 157 -10.87 2.93 -15.62
C LYS A 157 -11.45 4.07 -16.43
N LYS A 158 -12.79 4.20 -16.47
CA LYS A 158 -13.49 5.27 -17.21
C LYS A 158 -13.05 6.64 -16.72
N ASN A 159 -12.97 6.84 -15.39
CA ASN A 159 -12.64 8.14 -14.80
C ASN A 159 -11.18 8.54 -15.03
N ILE A 160 -10.26 7.59 -15.24
CA ILE A 160 -8.87 7.87 -15.62
C ILE A 160 -8.76 8.12 -17.14
N GLU A 161 -9.51 7.39 -17.98
CA GLU A 161 -9.45 7.51 -19.44
C GLU A 161 -10.22 8.73 -19.97
N THR A 162 -11.18 9.25 -19.16
CA THR A 162 -11.97 10.46 -19.48
C THR A 162 -12.01 11.42 -18.29
N ASP A 163 -11.81 12.71 -18.55
CA ASP A 163 -11.93 13.76 -17.53
C ASP A 163 -13.39 14.04 -17.13
N ALA A 164 -13.59 15.03 -16.26
CA ALA A 164 -14.93 15.41 -15.77
C ALA A 164 -15.85 15.95 -16.89
N GLU A 165 -15.24 16.54 -17.92
CA GLU A 165 -15.94 17.08 -19.10
C GLU A 165 -16.16 16.03 -20.21
N GLY A 166 -15.79 14.77 -19.96
CA GLY A 166 -15.95 13.67 -20.93
C GLY A 166 -14.89 13.62 -22.03
N ARG A 167 -13.83 14.44 -21.96
CA ARG A 167 -12.74 14.46 -22.93
C ARG A 167 -11.73 13.34 -22.62
N ARG A 168 -11.11 12.77 -23.64
CA ARG A 168 -10.07 11.76 -23.48
C ARG A 168 -8.81 12.35 -22.83
N THR A 169 -8.31 11.72 -21.77
CA THR A 169 -7.11 12.12 -21.05
C THR A 169 -5.80 11.64 -21.72
N GLY A 170 -5.93 10.72 -22.67
CA GLY A 170 -4.81 10.03 -23.29
C GLY A 170 -4.34 8.79 -22.52
N TRP A 171 -4.77 8.58 -21.29
CA TRP A 171 -4.48 7.35 -20.53
C TRP A 171 -5.24 6.15 -21.08
N GLN A 172 -4.58 4.98 -21.02
CA GLN A 172 -5.17 3.66 -21.28
C GLN A 172 -4.99 2.81 -20.02
N VAL A 173 -6.09 2.41 -19.39
CA VAL A 173 -6.06 1.56 -18.20
C VAL A 173 -6.29 0.10 -18.58
N GLN A 174 -5.34 -0.73 -18.20
CA GLN A 174 -5.39 -2.19 -18.35
C GLN A 174 -5.79 -2.80 -17.00
N LEU A 175 -6.98 -3.40 -16.94
CA LEU A 175 -7.51 -4.07 -15.76
C LEU A 175 -6.87 -5.46 -15.63
N MET A 176 -5.84 -5.57 -14.77
CA MET A 176 -4.98 -6.75 -14.68
C MET A 176 -5.56 -7.86 -13.80
N SER A 177 -6.54 -7.55 -12.94
CA SER A 177 -7.15 -8.53 -12.01
C SER A 177 -8.39 -9.22 -12.57
N LEU A 178 -8.74 -8.99 -13.83
CA LEU A 178 -9.80 -9.76 -14.50
C LEU A 178 -9.41 -11.24 -14.58
N GLY A 179 -10.29 -12.11 -14.05
CA GLY A 179 -10.06 -13.56 -14.05
C GLY A 179 -8.96 -14.05 -13.09
N GLN A 180 -8.42 -13.19 -12.22
CA GLN A 180 -7.53 -13.63 -11.14
C GLN A 180 -8.30 -14.24 -9.98
N GLY A 181 -7.71 -15.27 -9.34
CA GLY A 181 -8.24 -15.86 -8.11
C GLY A 181 -8.02 -14.94 -6.90
N ASN A 182 -8.74 -15.23 -5.80
CA ASN A 182 -8.51 -14.53 -4.54
C ASN A 182 -7.10 -14.82 -4.01
N ILE A 183 -6.47 -13.78 -3.46
CA ILE A 183 -5.24 -13.89 -2.70
C ILE A 183 -5.63 -14.17 -1.25
N GLY A 184 -5.42 -15.40 -0.80
CA GLY A 184 -5.71 -15.78 0.58
C GLY A 184 -4.73 -15.12 1.55
N SER A 185 -5.21 -14.72 2.72
CA SER A 185 -4.41 -14.01 3.74
C SER A 185 -3.17 -14.78 4.19
N ASN A 186 -3.27 -16.11 4.33
CA ASN A 186 -2.13 -16.95 4.70
C ASN A 186 -1.04 -16.96 3.60
N LEU A 187 -1.45 -16.91 2.32
CA LEU A 187 -0.50 -16.78 1.20
C LEU A 187 0.18 -15.42 1.25
N GLU A 188 -0.59 -14.37 1.49
CA GLU A 188 -0.08 -13.00 1.65
C GLU A 188 0.96 -12.92 2.78
N TYR A 189 0.61 -13.38 3.99
CA TYR A 189 1.50 -13.38 5.15
C TYR A 189 2.82 -14.08 4.86
N ARG A 190 2.76 -15.33 4.37
CA ARG A 190 3.96 -16.12 4.06
C ARG A 190 4.82 -15.49 2.98
N PHE A 191 4.19 -14.93 1.95
CA PHE A 191 4.90 -14.28 0.87
C PHE A 191 5.67 -13.04 1.36
N PHE A 192 5.00 -12.15 2.12
CA PHE A 192 5.66 -10.96 2.67
C PHE A 192 6.71 -11.31 3.71
N MET A 193 6.51 -12.35 4.50
CA MET A 193 7.54 -12.86 5.41
C MET A 193 8.81 -13.27 4.64
N ASP A 194 8.68 -14.04 3.55
CA ASP A 194 9.80 -14.45 2.71
C ASP A 194 10.42 -13.26 1.95
N LEU A 195 9.60 -12.34 1.43
CA LEU A 195 10.07 -11.18 0.66
C LEU A 195 10.88 -10.22 1.53
N LEU A 196 10.36 -9.89 2.72
CA LEU A 196 11.00 -8.93 3.64
C LEU A 196 12.18 -9.53 4.42
N SER A 197 12.32 -10.86 4.50
CA SER A 197 13.52 -11.49 5.03
C SER A 197 14.73 -11.40 4.10
N GLY A 198 14.52 -11.07 2.81
CA GLY A 198 15.56 -11.08 1.77
C GLY A 198 15.70 -12.44 1.05
N ASN A 199 14.97 -13.47 1.46
CA ASN A 199 15.07 -14.80 0.85
C ASN A 199 14.69 -14.84 -0.63
N LEU A 200 13.95 -13.84 -1.10
CA LEU A 200 13.45 -13.76 -2.49
C LEU A 200 14.26 -12.84 -3.41
N GLU A 201 15.29 -12.17 -2.92
CA GLU A 201 16.07 -11.19 -3.70
C GLU A 201 16.71 -11.82 -4.95
N ARG A 202 17.18 -13.08 -4.84
CA ARG A 202 17.82 -13.80 -5.94
C ARG A 202 16.83 -14.37 -6.96
N THR A 203 15.61 -14.68 -6.54
CA THR A 203 14.60 -15.36 -7.37
C THR A 203 13.55 -14.41 -7.92
N LEU A 204 13.20 -13.36 -7.17
CA LEU A 204 12.16 -12.40 -7.53
C LEU A 204 12.70 -10.97 -7.63
N PHE A 205 12.73 -10.26 -6.51
CA PHE A 205 13.16 -8.86 -6.42
C PHE A 205 13.30 -8.43 -4.96
N THR A 206 14.00 -7.34 -4.74
CA THR A 206 14.00 -6.55 -3.50
C THR A 206 12.87 -5.54 -3.57
N LEU A 207 12.03 -5.46 -2.53
CA LEU A 207 11.00 -4.43 -2.39
C LEU A 207 11.57 -3.21 -1.68
N LEU A 208 11.45 -2.04 -2.30
CA LEU A 208 11.82 -0.75 -1.72
C LEU A 208 10.64 0.22 -1.78
N ILE A 209 10.38 0.93 -0.70
CA ILE A 209 9.24 1.86 -0.54
C ILE A 209 9.78 3.26 -0.27
N ASP A 210 9.30 4.23 -1.01
CA ASP A 210 9.62 5.64 -0.78
C ASP A 210 8.95 6.12 0.51
N GLN A 211 9.74 6.37 1.55
CA GLN A 211 9.18 6.76 2.85
C GLN A 211 8.56 8.16 2.88
N HIS A 212 8.94 9.04 1.95
CA HIS A 212 8.43 10.41 1.88
C HIS A 212 7.20 10.52 0.97
N ASN A 213 7.14 9.72 -0.09
CA ASN A 213 6.00 9.67 -1.01
C ASN A 213 4.94 8.62 -0.64
N CYS A 214 5.25 7.72 0.30
CA CYS A 214 4.36 6.69 0.81
C CYS A 214 4.38 6.62 2.35
N PRO A 215 4.21 7.77 3.06
CA PRO A 215 4.33 7.81 4.52
C PRO A 215 3.21 7.04 5.23
N ASN A 216 2.00 7.04 4.65
CA ASN A 216 0.87 6.33 5.24
C ASN A 216 0.97 4.82 5.00
N LEU A 217 1.41 4.38 3.81
CA LEU A 217 1.71 2.97 3.57
C LEU A 217 2.78 2.45 4.53
N LYS A 218 3.84 3.25 4.77
CA LYS A 218 4.87 2.92 5.76
C LYS A 218 4.24 2.75 7.14
N SER A 219 3.43 3.71 7.59
CA SER A 219 2.73 3.65 8.87
C SER A 219 1.84 2.42 8.98
N GLU A 220 0.97 2.17 7.98
CA GLU A 220 0.11 0.98 7.97
C GLU A 220 0.91 -0.32 8.08
N MET A 221 2.06 -0.43 7.37
CA MET A 221 2.91 -1.63 7.46
C MET A 221 3.54 -1.79 8.84
N GLU A 222 3.89 -0.69 9.49
CA GLU A 222 4.52 -0.68 10.83
C GLU A 222 3.54 -0.97 11.97
N VAL A 223 2.22 -0.74 11.77
CA VAL A 223 1.21 -0.94 12.82
C VAL A 223 0.25 -2.10 12.55
N THR A 224 0.32 -2.74 11.38
CA THR A 224 -0.60 -3.86 11.06
C THR A 224 -0.23 -5.10 11.85
N GLU A 225 -1.09 -5.50 12.76
CA GLU A 225 -0.95 -6.69 13.58
C GLU A 225 -1.46 -7.94 12.88
N THR A 226 -1.03 -9.10 13.39
CA THR A 226 -1.59 -10.40 13.03
C THR A 226 -2.82 -10.72 13.88
N LYS A 227 -3.74 -11.46 13.25
CA LYS A 227 -4.86 -12.11 13.94
C LYS A 227 -4.93 -13.56 13.50
N VAL A 228 -5.14 -14.46 14.44
CA VAL A 228 -5.47 -15.86 14.13
C VAL A 228 -6.97 -15.97 13.89
N ALA A 229 -7.36 -16.40 12.70
CA ALA A 229 -8.74 -16.67 12.33
C ALA A 229 -8.93 -18.17 12.09
N THR A 230 -10.05 -18.72 12.54
CA THR A 230 -10.42 -20.12 12.30
C THR A 230 -11.27 -20.22 11.05
N ARG A 231 -10.91 -21.14 10.14
CA ARG A 231 -11.69 -21.43 8.95
C ARG A 231 -12.85 -22.40 9.28
N PRO A 232 -13.85 -22.56 8.38
CA PRO A 232 -14.92 -23.52 8.56
C PRO A 232 -14.45 -24.98 8.73
N ASP A 233 -13.27 -25.32 8.19
CA ASP A 233 -12.61 -26.63 8.31
C ASP A 233 -11.80 -26.78 9.62
N SER A 234 -11.99 -25.89 10.59
CA SER A 234 -11.27 -25.80 11.86
C SER A 234 -9.76 -25.54 11.74
N SER A 235 -9.24 -25.27 10.55
CA SER A 235 -7.84 -24.87 10.37
C SER A 235 -7.64 -23.40 10.79
N SER A 236 -6.50 -23.09 11.41
CA SER A 236 -6.11 -21.73 11.77
C SER A 236 -5.35 -21.06 10.66
N VAL A 237 -5.62 -19.78 10.43
CA VAL A 237 -4.91 -18.95 9.45
C VAL A 237 -4.53 -17.61 10.05
N ILE A 238 -3.37 -17.09 9.66
CA ILE A 238 -2.93 -15.76 10.01
C ILE A 238 -3.55 -14.77 9.02
N VAL A 239 -4.19 -13.74 9.54
CA VAL A 239 -4.80 -12.64 8.78
C VAL A 239 -4.36 -11.30 9.35
N LYS A 240 -4.53 -10.22 8.60
CA LYS A 240 -4.38 -8.86 9.12
C LYS A 240 -5.46 -8.56 10.16
N GLN A 241 -5.09 -7.93 11.26
CA GLN A 241 -6.04 -7.32 12.17
C GLN A 241 -6.59 -6.05 11.51
N LYS A 242 -7.92 -6.00 11.32
CA LYS A 242 -8.58 -4.90 10.60
C LYS A 242 -9.38 -3.95 11.51
N THR A 243 -8.97 -3.83 12.76
CA THR A 243 -9.61 -2.89 13.71
C THR A 243 -9.45 -1.44 13.25
N GLY A 244 -8.29 -1.10 12.68
CA GLY A 244 -8.00 0.22 12.13
C GLY A 244 -8.93 0.65 11.01
N ASP A 245 -9.49 -0.28 10.23
CA ASP A 245 -10.42 0.02 9.14
C ASP A 245 -11.75 0.65 9.63
N LYS A 246 -12.06 0.56 10.92
CA LYS A 246 -13.28 1.13 11.55
C LYS A 246 -13.07 2.48 12.21
N LEU A 247 -11.86 3.00 12.15
CA LEU A 247 -11.51 4.29 12.77
C LEU A 247 -12.13 5.47 12.01
N PRO A 248 -12.22 6.65 12.66
CA PRO A 248 -12.64 7.88 11.99
C PRO A 248 -11.79 8.18 10.75
N ALA A 249 -12.39 8.81 9.74
CA ALA A 249 -11.78 9.02 8.43
C ALA A 249 -10.37 9.62 8.46
N HIS A 250 -10.10 10.57 9.37
CA HIS A 250 -8.79 11.23 9.48
C HIS A 250 -7.66 10.29 9.97
N ARG A 251 -8.00 9.17 10.62
CA ARG A 251 -7.03 8.16 11.09
C ARG A 251 -6.78 7.04 10.08
N LEU A 252 -7.74 6.81 9.16
CA LEU A 252 -7.66 5.72 8.19
C LEU A 252 -6.32 5.66 7.43
N PRO A 253 -5.74 6.78 6.93
CA PRO A 253 -4.54 6.70 6.11
C PRO A 253 -3.31 6.10 6.81
N LYS A 254 -3.25 6.17 8.14
CA LYS A 254 -2.10 5.68 8.91
C LYS A 254 -2.33 4.37 9.64
N GLU A 255 -3.59 4.03 9.91
CA GLU A 255 -3.94 2.97 10.86
C GLU A 255 -4.86 1.91 10.27
N SER A 256 -5.39 2.12 9.05
CA SER A 256 -6.16 1.11 8.33
C SER A 256 -5.25 0.08 7.65
N THR A 257 -5.85 -0.82 6.87
CA THR A 257 -5.10 -1.77 6.04
C THR A 257 -5.28 -1.54 4.54
N ASN A 258 -5.88 -0.40 4.15
CA ASN A 258 -6.28 -0.17 2.76
C ASN A 258 -5.06 0.02 1.81
N LEU A 259 -4.05 0.80 2.22
CA LEU A 259 -2.83 0.96 1.40
C LEU A 259 -2.01 -0.33 1.37
N THR A 260 -1.94 -1.07 2.48
CA THR A 260 -1.27 -2.37 2.50
C THR A 260 -2.04 -3.42 1.70
N ASP A 261 -3.36 -3.33 1.59
CA ASP A 261 -4.15 -4.19 0.69
C ASP A 261 -3.95 -3.78 -0.77
N ALA A 262 -3.86 -2.48 -1.09
CA ALA A 262 -3.45 -2.02 -2.42
C ALA A 262 -2.04 -2.53 -2.78
N LEU A 263 -1.07 -2.46 -1.85
CA LEU A 263 0.27 -3.03 -2.04
C LEU A 263 0.21 -4.54 -2.30
N LYS A 264 -0.63 -5.27 -1.58
CA LYS A 264 -0.85 -6.70 -1.80
C LYS A 264 -1.22 -6.99 -3.26
N TYR A 265 -2.20 -6.28 -3.82
CA TYR A 265 -2.61 -6.48 -5.21
C TYR A 265 -1.51 -6.07 -6.19
N PHE A 266 -0.78 -5.01 -5.90
CA PHE A 266 0.36 -4.58 -6.71
C PHE A 266 1.48 -5.62 -6.77
N ILE A 267 1.77 -6.31 -5.66
CA ILE A 267 2.90 -7.24 -5.54
C ILE A 267 2.49 -8.68 -5.87
N LEU A 268 1.38 -9.18 -5.32
CA LEU A 268 0.98 -10.59 -5.43
C LEU A 268 0.27 -10.90 -6.75
N ARG A 269 0.98 -10.72 -7.85
CA ARG A 269 0.53 -11.04 -9.19
C ARG A 269 0.67 -12.54 -9.48
N LYS A 270 -0.12 -13.06 -10.41
CA LYS A 270 -0.14 -14.47 -10.77
C LYS A 270 1.25 -15.02 -11.12
N GLU A 271 2.01 -14.28 -11.92
CA GLU A 271 3.37 -14.65 -12.33
C GLU A 271 4.36 -14.63 -11.14
N ILE A 272 4.24 -13.67 -10.24
CA ILE A 272 5.10 -13.56 -9.05
C ILE A 272 4.81 -14.72 -8.10
N ILE A 273 3.54 -15.01 -7.82
CA ILE A 273 3.13 -16.14 -6.99
C ILE A 273 3.63 -17.47 -7.57
N ARG A 274 3.53 -17.63 -8.89
CA ARG A 274 4.02 -18.84 -9.57
C ARG A 274 5.53 -19.01 -9.38
N THR A 275 6.31 -17.96 -9.62
CA THR A 275 7.78 -17.98 -9.46
C THR A 275 8.18 -18.29 -8.02
N TRP A 276 7.51 -17.65 -7.05
CA TRP A 276 7.74 -17.90 -5.63
C TRP A 276 7.50 -19.36 -5.24
N ARG A 277 6.37 -19.96 -5.69
CA ARG A 277 6.05 -21.36 -5.41
C ARG A 277 7.07 -22.31 -6.03
N MET A 278 7.53 -22.05 -7.25
CA MET A 278 8.56 -22.85 -7.90
C MET A 278 9.89 -22.83 -7.14
N GLY A 279 10.32 -21.65 -6.64
CA GLY A 279 11.53 -21.50 -5.85
C GLY A 279 11.50 -22.26 -4.52
N ARG A 280 10.34 -22.36 -3.88
CA ARG A 280 10.17 -23.15 -2.63
C ARG A 280 10.27 -24.64 -2.83
N ASN A 281 9.79 -25.14 -3.96
CA ASN A 281 9.87 -26.58 -4.27
C ASN A 281 11.31 -27.04 -4.52
N VAL A 282 12.17 -26.17 -5.05
CA VAL A 282 13.59 -26.47 -5.28
C VAL A 282 14.38 -26.47 -3.98
N SER A 283 14.07 -25.58 -3.03
CA SER A 283 14.76 -25.54 -1.72
C SER A 283 14.34 -26.69 -0.80
N GLY A 284 13.13 -27.21 -0.94
CA GLY A 284 12.68 -28.40 -0.19
C GLY A 284 13.27 -29.73 -0.68
N ALA A 285 13.75 -29.79 -1.92
CA ALA A 285 14.39 -30.97 -2.48
C ALA A 285 15.91 -31.08 -2.15
N ALA A 286 16.51 -30.01 -1.65
CA ALA A 286 17.94 -29.97 -1.30
C ALA A 286 18.23 -30.32 0.19
N SER A 287 17.21 -30.65 0.96
CA SER A 287 17.30 -30.97 2.40
C SER A 287 16.83 -32.42 2.72
N VAL A 288 17.08 -33.37 1.81
CA VAL A 288 16.90 -34.83 2.06
C VAL A 288 18.26 -35.50 1.97
#